data_442b12fc55dc2dd41bd6bf4c90c36230
#
_entry.id   442b12fc55dc2dd41bd6bf4c90c36230
#
_cell.length_a   1.000
_cell.length_b   1.000
_cell.length_c   1.000
_cell.angle_alpha   90.00
_cell.angle_beta   90.00
_cell.angle_gamma   90.00
#
_symmetry.space_group_name_H-M   'P 1'
#
loop_
_entity.id
_entity.type
_entity.pdbx_description
1 polymer ?
#
loop_
_entity_poly.entity_id
_entity_poly.type
_entity_poly.pdbx_seq_one_letter_code
_entity_poly.pdbx_strand_id
1 'polypeptide(L)'
;NGKTQTTAPDVSNTQVGVSMFGLDYRYVNGRISSRGQYISATLSDTEAYNVAGSKDIGSAMMGYYLEGAYNVLPIENKQKLDLFVRYENFNTHQETAGSLVANDAYHRNEMTYGFSYHLANGAVFKADYQSKGTAVDGADNKGQINMGVGVFF
;
A
#
# COMPACT_ATOMS: atom_id res chain seq x y z
N ASN A 1 5.04 -9.59 -22.28
CA ASN A 1 4.12 -9.01 -23.28
C ASN A 1 2.68 -9.30 -22.88
N GLY A 2 2.16 -8.51 -21.94
CA GLY A 2 0.75 -8.53 -21.59
C GLY A 2 -0.06 -7.83 -22.69
N LYS A 3 -0.73 -8.59 -23.54
CA LYS A 3 -1.74 -8.04 -24.45
C LYS A 3 -2.96 -7.70 -23.61
N THR A 4 -3.31 -6.42 -23.52
CA THR A 4 -4.59 -6.00 -22.96
C THR A 4 -5.71 -6.42 -23.88
N GLN A 5 -6.60 -7.30 -23.43
CA GLN A 5 -7.81 -7.73 -24.14
C GLN A 5 -8.94 -6.70 -23.95
N THR A 6 -8.77 -5.48 -24.41
CA THR A 6 -9.86 -4.50 -24.39
C THR A 6 -10.01 -3.89 -25.77
N THR A 7 -11.24 -3.55 -26.17
CA THR A 7 -11.60 -2.70 -27.30
C THR A 7 -11.11 -1.24 -27.13
N ALA A 8 -10.08 -1.03 -26.34
CA ALA A 8 -9.39 0.22 -26.10
C ALA A 8 -8.55 0.63 -27.32
N PRO A 9 -8.20 1.92 -27.47
CA PRO A 9 -7.29 2.40 -28.50
C PRO A 9 -6.04 1.52 -28.58
N ASP A 10 -5.55 1.30 -29.77
CA ASP A 10 -4.43 0.39 -30.04
C ASP A 10 -3.14 0.93 -29.42
N VAL A 11 -2.75 0.35 -28.30
CA VAL A 11 -1.49 0.62 -27.58
C VAL A 11 -0.39 -0.39 -27.94
N SER A 12 -0.61 -1.26 -28.93
CA SER A 12 0.31 -2.34 -29.32
C SER A 12 1.69 -1.83 -29.76
N ASN A 13 1.78 -0.59 -30.19
CA ASN A 13 3.02 0.06 -30.61
C ASN A 13 3.71 0.86 -29.48
N THR A 14 3.17 0.84 -28.27
CA THR A 14 3.75 1.50 -27.11
C THR A 14 4.34 0.49 -26.14
N GLN A 15 5.51 0.81 -25.57
CA GLN A 15 6.17 -0.01 -24.56
C GLN A 15 6.44 0.87 -23.35
N VAL A 16 6.05 0.40 -22.16
CA VAL A 16 6.37 1.06 -20.90
C VAL A 16 7.44 0.23 -20.21
N GLY A 17 8.62 0.85 -20.00
CA GLY A 17 9.66 0.27 -19.17
C GLY A 17 9.38 0.53 -17.70
N VAL A 18 9.72 -0.41 -16.81
CA VAL A 18 9.57 -0.26 -15.36
C VAL A 18 10.90 -0.55 -14.69
N SER A 19 11.36 0.39 -13.86
CA SER A 19 12.47 0.22 -12.91
C SER A 19 11.93 0.40 -11.50
N MET A 20 12.23 -0.54 -10.61
CA MET A 20 11.69 -0.53 -9.26
C MET A 20 12.79 -0.76 -8.23
N PHE A 21 12.77 0.03 -7.16
CA PHE A 21 13.59 -0.14 -5.98
C PHE A 21 12.67 -0.33 -4.76
N GLY A 22 13.00 -1.30 -3.91
CA GLY A 22 12.29 -1.55 -2.67
C GLY A 22 13.25 -1.80 -1.50
N LEU A 23 12.89 -1.31 -0.34
CA LEU A 23 13.55 -1.56 0.94
C LEU A 23 12.50 -1.92 1.96
N ASP A 24 12.73 -3.01 2.71
CA ASP A 24 11.88 -3.39 3.84
C ASP A 24 12.72 -3.68 5.09
N TYR A 25 12.09 -3.51 6.25
CA TYR A 25 12.68 -3.91 7.52
C TYR A 25 11.63 -4.53 8.44
N ARG A 26 12.11 -5.35 9.36
CA ARG A 26 11.34 -5.91 10.47
C ARG A 26 12.20 -5.94 11.73
N TYR A 27 11.63 -5.45 12.81
CA TYR A 27 12.25 -5.46 14.13
C TYR A 27 11.31 -6.10 15.14
N VAL A 28 11.84 -6.96 16.02
CA VAL A 28 11.09 -7.58 17.12
C VAL A 28 12.01 -7.62 18.35
N ASN A 29 11.53 -7.04 19.44
CA ASN A 29 12.23 -7.11 20.73
C ASN A 29 11.22 -7.23 21.87
N GLY A 30 11.15 -8.40 22.50
CA GLY A 30 10.20 -8.69 23.55
C GLY A 30 8.76 -8.51 23.10
N ARG A 31 8.07 -7.53 23.68
CA ARG A 31 6.67 -7.21 23.37
C ARG A 31 6.49 -6.22 22.23
N ILE A 32 7.56 -5.57 21.80
CA ILE A 32 7.53 -4.54 20.76
C ILE A 32 7.89 -5.17 19.42
N SER A 33 7.14 -4.86 18.40
CA SER A 33 7.50 -5.15 17.01
C SER A 33 7.25 -3.94 16.13
N SER A 34 8.11 -3.79 15.12
CA SER A 34 7.95 -2.75 14.10
C SER A 34 8.32 -3.33 12.74
N ARG A 35 7.69 -2.83 11.71
CA ARG A 35 8.03 -3.13 10.32
C ARG A 35 7.72 -1.93 9.44
N GLY A 36 8.43 -1.85 8.33
CA GLY A 36 8.19 -0.82 7.35
C GLY A 36 8.71 -1.23 5.99
N GLN A 37 8.22 -0.56 4.98
CA GLN A 37 8.63 -0.74 3.61
C GLN A 37 8.65 0.61 2.89
N TYR A 38 9.58 0.75 1.98
CA TYR A 38 9.64 1.83 1.02
C TYR A 38 9.76 1.25 -0.38
N ILE A 39 8.98 1.77 -1.33
CA ILE A 39 9.03 1.38 -2.74
C ILE A 39 9.07 2.65 -3.58
N SER A 40 9.94 2.66 -4.58
CA SER A 40 9.98 3.67 -5.64
C SER A 40 10.00 2.98 -6.98
N ALA A 41 9.21 3.46 -7.92
CA ALA A 41 9.16 2.95 -9.29
C ALA A 41 9.22 4.11 -10.27
N THR A 42 10.02 3.95 -11.33
CA THR A 42 10.10 4.86 -12.46
C THR A 42 9.63 4.13 -13.72
N LEU A 43 8.75 4.77 -14.48
CA LEU A 43 8.18 4.25 -15.70
C LEU A 43 8.61 5.11 -16.87
N SER A 44 9.27 4.50 -17.88
CA SER A 44 9.63 5.18 -19.13
C SER A 44 8.49 5.11 -20.14
N ASP A 45 8.50 6.05 -21.08
CA ASP A 45 7.59 6.08 -22.24
C ASP A 45 6.09 6.13 -21.90
N THR A 46 5.75 6.61 -20.70
CA THR A 46 4.37 6.73 -20.22
C THR A 46 3.57 7.76 -21.02
N GLU A 47 4.19 8.83 -21.56
CA GLU A 47 3.50 9.81 -22.39
C GLU A 47 2.90 9.17 -23.65
N ALA A 48 3.71 8.42 -24.41
CA ALA A 48 3.25 7.74 -25.61
C ALA A 48 2.11 6.75 -25.32
N TYR A 49 2.23 6.01 -24.22
CA TYR A 49 1.21 5.07 -23.75
C TYR A 49 -0.08 5.80 -23.32
N ASN A 50 0.04 6.89 -22.58
CA ASN A 50 -1.10 7.68 -22.10
C ASN A 50 -1.88 8.30 -23.26
N VAL A 51 -1.17 8.86 -24.25
CA VAL A 51 -1.79 9.45 -25.45
C VAL A 51 -2.50 8.37 -26.27
N ALA A 52 -1.82 7.26 -26.60
CA ALA A 52 -2.39 6.19 -27.41
C ALA A 52 -3.57 5.48 -26.72
N GLY A 53 -3.49 5.30 -25.40
CA GLY A 53 -4.47 4.56 -24.62
C GLY A 53 -5.56 5.42 -23.97
N SER A 54 -5.48 6.75 -24.05
CA SER A 54 -6.30 7.67 -23.25
C SER A 54 -6.23 7.31 -21.77
N LYS A 55 -4.99 7.14 -21.26
CA LYS A 55 -4.69 6.76 -19.88
C LYS A 55 -4.01 7.91 -19.15
N ASP A 56 -3.82 7.72 -17.84
CA ASP A 56 -3.24 8.71 -16.92
C ASP A 56 -2.19 8.06 -15.99
N ILE A 57 -1.30 7.24 -16.55
CA ILE A 57 -0.25 6.60 -15.76
C ILE A 57 0.88 7.60 -15.46
N GLY A 58 1.25 7.72 -14.18
CA GLY A 58 2.40 8.52 -13.76
C GLY A 58 3.73 7.95 -14.26
N SER A 59 4.73 8.81 -14.45
CA SER A 59 6.10 8.42 -14.82
C SER A 59 6.97 8.04 -13.62
N ALA A 60 6.61 8.48 -12.42
CA ALA A 60 7.20 8.01 -11.17
C ALA A 60 6.12 7.75 -10.12
N MET A 61 6.38 6.73 -9.30
CA MET A 61 5.52 6.31 -8.20
C MET A 61 6.37 6.09 -6.96
N MET A 62 5.81 6.40 -5.79
CA MET A 62 6.49 6.19 -4.51
C MET A 62 5.46 5.82 -3.46
N GLY A 63 5.87 4.95 -2.54
CA GLY A 63 5.07 4.60 -1.39
C GLY A 63 5.90 4.07 -0.23
N TYR A 64 5.42 4.29 0.98
CA TYR A 64 5.99 3.70 2.18
C TYR A 64 4.93 3.42 3.22
N TYR A 65 5.22 2.49 4.11
CA TYR A 65 4.48 2.34 5.34
C TYR A 65 5.41 2.12 6.53
N LEU A 66 4.92 2.48 7.71
CA LEU A 66 5.52 2.19 8.99
C LEU A 66 4.45 1.64 9.93
N GLU A 67 4.72 0.48 10.54
CA GLU A 67 3.86 -0.17 11.52
C GLU A 67 4.62 -0.38 12.82
N GLY A 68 3.97 -0.06 13.94
CA GLY A 68 4.39 -0.42 15.28
C GLY A 68 3.33 -1.26 15.96
N ALA A 69 3.74 -2.28 16.72
CA ALA A 69 2.83 -3.11 17.48
C ALA A 69 3.39 -3.44 18.87
N TYR A 70 2.47 -3.61 19.82
CA TYR A 70 2.78 -3.98 21.19
C TYR A 70 1.93 -5.17 21.63
N ASN A 71 2.59 -6.24 22.09
CA ASN A 71 1.91 -7.37 22.68
C ASN A 71 1.51 -7.05 24.14
N VAL A 72 0.21 -6.96 24.39
CA VAL A 72 -0.33 -6.62 25.72
C VAL A 72 -0.36 -7.79 26.70
N LEU A 73 -0.27 -9.04 26.20
CA LEU A 73 -0.23 -10.22 27.06
C LEU A 73 1.20 -10.50 27.57
N PRO A 74 1.36 -11.16 28.71
CA PRO A 74 2.67 -11.65 29.18
C PRO A 74 3.36 -12.52 28.12
N ILE A 75 4.69 -12.43 28.02
CA ILE A 75 5.49 -13.16 27.02
C ILE A 75 5.38 -14.68 27.24
N GLU A 76 5.16 -15.10 28.48
CA GLU A 76 5.04 -16.50 28.88
C GLU A 76 3.73 -17.14 28.40
N ASN A 77 2.75 -16.35 28.00
CA ASN A 77 1.47 -16.87 27.50
C ASN A 77 1.66 -17.51 26.13
N LYS A 78 0.96 -18.62 25.92
CA LYS A 78 0.87 -19.26 24.59
C LYS A 78 0.11 -18.41 23.58
N GLN A 79 -0.73 -17.52 24.07
CA GLN A 79 -1.52 -16.57 23.28
C GLN A 79 -0.79 -15.23 23.20
N LYS A 80 -1.03 -14.50 22.12
CA LYS A 80 -0.47 -13.18 21.90
C LYS A 80 -1.56 -12.23 21.41
N LEU A 81 -1.65 -11.05 22.02
CA LEU A 81 -2.56 -9.99 21.59
C LEU A 81 -1.74 -8.75 21.27
N ASP A 82 -1.54 -8.53 19.96
CA ASP A 82 -0.84 -7.36 19.47
C ASP A 82 -1.84 -6.24 19.17
N LEU A 83 -1.66 -5.09 19.81
CA LEU A 83 -2.26 -3.84 19.38
C LEU A 83 -1.30 -3.18 18.41
N PHE A 84 -1.78 -2.67 17.28
CA PHE A 84 -0.92 -2.07 16.27
C PHE A 84 -1.48 -0.76 15.73
N VAL A 85 -0.56 0.06 15.26
CA VAL A 85 -0.84 1.24 14.44
C VAL A 85 0.05 1.21 13.22
N ARG A 86 -0.48 1.60 12.06
CA ARG A 86 0.23 1.67 10.79
C ARG A 86 -0.13 2.97 10.08
N TYR A 87 0.89 3.62 9.59
CA TYR A 87 0.76 4.75 8.68
C TYR A 87 1.28 4.36 7.31
N GLU A 88 0.53 4.69 6.27
CA GLU A 88 0.87 4.45 4.86
C GLU A 88 0.73 5.76 4.10
N ASN A 89 1.69 6.02 3.22
CA ASN A 89 1.63 7.12 2.27
C ASN A 89 2.13 6.61 0.92
N PHE A 90 1.36 6.85 -0.13
CA PHE A 90 1.76 6.48 -1.48
C PHE A 90 1.20 7.43 -2.51
N ASN A 91 2.00 7.69 -3.54
CA ASN A 91 1.64 8.55 -4.65
C ASN A 91 2.00 7.84 -5.97
N THR A 92 1.00 7.50 -6.76
CA THR A 92 1.18 6.89 -8.09
C THR A 92 1.29 7.92 -9.20
N HIS A 93 1.17 9.22 -8.87
CA HIS A 93 1.44 10.38 -9.72
C HIS A 93 2.52 11.27 -9.09
N GLN A 94 3.59 10.65 -8.52
CA GLN A 94 4.72 11.39 -7.97
C GLN A 94 5.37 12.30 -9.01
N GLU A 95 5.50 11.77 -10.23
CA GLU A 95 5.83 12.52 -11.43
C GLU A 95 4.95 12.05 -12.60
N THR A 96 4.76 12.92 -13.57
CA THR A 96 4.02 12.65 -14.80
C THR A 96 4.86 13.08 -16.01
N ALA A 97 4.59 12.49 -17.18
CA ALA A 97 5.29 12.83 -18.42
C ALA A 97 4.37 13.55 -19.40
N GLY A 98 4.98 14.37 -20.28
CA GLY A 98 4.29 15.13 -21.32
C GLY A 98 3.37 16.20 -20.73
N SER A 99 2.15 16.28 -21.26
CA SER A 99 1.13 17.24 -20.85
C SER A 99 0.26 16.75 -19.67
N LEU A 100 0.49 15.53 -19.17
CA LEU A 100 -0.29 15.00 -18.04
C LEU A 100 0.05 15.75 -16.76
N VAL A 101 -0.96 16.31 -16.10
CA VAL A 101 -0.82 16.98 -14.81
C VAL A 101 -1.01 15.95 -13.71
N ALA A 102 -0.15 16.02 -12.68
CA ALA A 102 -0.29 15.17 -11.49
C ALA A 102 -1.66 15.41 -10.83
N ASN A 103 -2.29 14.31 -10.40
CA ASN A 103 -3.62 14.34 -9.79
C ASN A 103 -3.51 13.92 -8.33
N ASP A 104 -3.86 14.84 -7.42
CA ASP A 104 -3.79 14.66 -5.97
C ASP A 104 -4.68 13.52 -5.44
N ALA A 105 -5.66 13.07 -6.22
CA ALA A 105 -6.44 11.88 -5.89
C ALA A 105 -5.61 10.58 -5.86
N TYR A 106 -4.47 10.56 -6.52
CA TYR A 106 -3.52 9.45 -6.55
C TYR A 106 -2.44 9.53 -5.45
N HIS A 107 -2.35 10.66 -4.75
CA HIS A 107 -1.57 10.79 -3.54
C HIS A 107 -2.44 10.48 -2.34
N ARG A 108 -2.20 9.34 -1.70
CA ARG A 108 -3.01 8.80 -0.61
C ARG A 108 -2.23 8.69 0.68
N ASN A 109 -2.92 8.92 1.79
CA ASN A 109 -2.42 8.66 3.12
C ASN A 109 -3.45 7.82 3.88
N GLU A 110 -2.99 6.84 4.62
CA GLU A 110 -3.87 5.93 5.34
C GLU A 110 -3.33 5.69 6.75
N MET A 111 -4.24 5.68 7.72
CA MET A 111 -3.95 5.33 9.10
C MET A 111 -4.77 4.11 9.47
N THR A 112 -4.10 3.04 9.87
CA THR A 112 -4.75 1.81 10.33
C THR A 112 -4.39 1.55 11.78
N TYR A 113 -5.37 1.21 12.59
CA TYR A 113 -5.17 0.77 13.95
C TYR A 113 -6.11 -0.38 14.30
N GLY A 114 -5.59 -1.33 15.05
CA GLY A 114 -6.35 -2.54 15.33
C GLY A 114 -5.60 -3.50 16.24
N PHE A 115 -6.05 -4.73 16.20
CA PHE A 115 -5.42 -5.79 16.95
C PHE A 115 -5.31 -7.10 16.16
N SER A 116 -4.34 -7.92 16.57
CA SER A 116 -4.15 -9.29 16.10
C SER A 116 -4.08 -10.21 17.32
N TYR A 117 -5.07 -11.08 17.46
CA TYR A 117 -5.10 -12.06 18.54
C TYR A 117 -4.68 -13.43 18.02
N HIS A 118 -3.50 -13.87 18.43
CA HIS A 118 -2.94 -15.17 18.11
C HIS A 118 -3.36 -16.18 19.19
N LEU A 119 -4.22 -17.10 18.78
CA LEU A 119 -4.62 -18.24 19.62
C LEU A 119 -3.50 -19.28 19.65
N ALA A 120 -3.39 -20.03 20.73
CA ALA A 120 -2.58 -21.24 20.74
C ALA A 120 -3.04 -22.18 19.61
N ASN A 121 -2.09 -22.90 18.98
CA ASN A 121 -2.35 -23.85 17.89
C ASN A 121 -2.63 -23.24 16.49
N GLY A 122 -2.00 -22.12 16.17
CA GLY A 122 -1.90 -21.66 14.80
C GLY A 122 -3.11 -20.92 14.23
N ALA A 123 -4.01 -20.40 15.08
CA ALA A 123 -5.09 -19.54 14.63
C ALA A 123 -4.83 -18.08 14.99
N VAL A 124 -5.19 -17.16 14.11
CA VAL A 124 -5.14 -15.71 14.35
C VAL A 124 -6.47 -15.06 13.98
N PHE A 125 -6.97 -14.21 14.86
CA PHE A 125 -8.07 -13.30 14.58
C PHE A 125 -7.53 -11.87 14.49
N LYS A 126 -7.96 -11.11 13.49
CA LYS A 126 -7.58 -9.71 13.28
C LYS A 126 -8.80 -8.85 13.12
N ALA A 127 -8.75 -7.67 13.69
CA ALA A 127 -9.71 -6.60 13.39
C ALA A 127 -8.99 -5.26 13.41
N ASP A 128 -9.32 -4.40 12.45
CA ASP A 128 -8.75 -3.06 12.34
C ASP A 128 -9.76 -2.06 11.77
N TYR A 129 -9.49 -0.81 12.05
CA TYR A 129 -10.12 0.33 11.41
C TYR A 129 -9.08 1.08 10.60
N GLN A 130 -9.41 1.38 9.35
CA GLN A 130 -8.57 2.10 8.41
C GLN A 130 -9.24 3.42 8.03
N SER A 131 -8.53 4.53 8.23
CA SER A 131 -8.91 5.86 7.77
C SER A 131 -8.11 6.18 6.51
N LYS A 132 -8.78 6.40 5.39
CA LYS A 132 -8.19 6.62 4.06
C LYS A 132 -8.40 8.06 3.64
N GLY A 133 -7.31 8.78 3.38
CA GLY A 133 -7.31 10.14 2.88
C GLY A 133 -6.62 10.26 1.52
N THR A 134 -6.82 11.41 0.89
CA THR A 134 -6.12 11.84 -0.33
C THR A 134 -5.56 13.23 -0.14
N ALA A 135 -4.64 13.68 -0.99
CA ALA A 135 -4.12 15.03 -0.97
C ALA A 135 -5.07 16.07 -1.60
N VAL A 136 -6.24 15.65 -2.05
CA VAL A 136 -7.24 16.58 -2.60
C VAL A 136 -7.78 17.48 -1.51
N ASP A 137 -7.67 18.79 -1.71
CA ASP A 137 -8.17 19.79 -0.76
C ASP A 137 -9.65 19.61 -0.46
N GLY A 138 -10.00 19.60 0.82
CA GLY A 138 -11.38 19.45 1.29
C GLY A 138 -11.98 18.06 1.14
N ALA A 139 -11.21 17.06 0.73
CA ALA A 139 -11.70 15.68 0.67
C ALA A 139 -11.81 15.07 2.07
N ASP A 140 -12.96 14.48 2.38
CA ASP A 140 -13.18 13.75 3.61
C ASP A 140 -12.46 12.40 3.62
N ASN A 141 -11.90 12.04 4.77
CA ASN A 141 -11.36 10.70 4.98
C ASN A 141 -12.48 9.65 4.99
N LYS A 142 -12.22 8.53 4.33
CA LYS A 142 -13.14 7.38 4.30
C LYS A 142 -12.71 6.33 5.30
N GLY A 143 -13.61 5.97 6.22
CA GLY A 143 -13.38 4.90 7.19
C GLY A 143 -13.76 3.53 6.65
N GLN A 144 -13.00 2.50 7.02
CA GLN A 144 -13.27 1.09 6.71
C GLN A 144 -12.93 0.22 7.91
N ILE A 145 -13.81 -0.73 8.23
CA ILE A 145 -13.55 -1.79 9.23
C ILE A 145 -13.19 -3.06 8.48
N ASN A 146 -12.12 -3.71 8.90
CA ASN A 146 -11.67 -4.98 8.36
C ASN A 146 -11.63 -6.02 9.49
N MET A 147 -12.02 -7.27 9.17
CA MET A 147 -11.92 -8.41 10.06
C MET A 147 -11.41 -9.62 9.28
N GLY A 148 -10.61 -10.46 9.92
CA GLY A 148 -10.04 -11.63 9.28
C GLY A 148 -9.67 -12.71 10.28
N VAL A 149 -9.75 -13.96 9.81
CA VAL A 149 -9.31 -15.16 10.52
C VAL A 149 -8.29 -15.88 9.66
N GLY A 150 -7.16 -16.26 10.24
CA GLY A 150 -6.16 -17.11 9.61
C GLY A 150 -5.93 -18.37 10.45
N VAL A 151 -5.75 -19.51 9.79
CA VAL A 151 -5.44 -20.79 10.45
C VAL A 151 -4.22 -21.38 9.75
N PHE A 152 -3.26 -21.86 10.56
CA PHE A 152 -2.07 -22.59 10.11
C PHE A 152 -2.21 -24.06 10.55
N PHE A 153 -2.03 -24.99 9.66
CA PHE A 153 -2.08 -26.44 9.89
C PHE A 153 -0.93 -27.17 9.19
#